data_44ba781eac1979cc826289f65145e414
#
_entry.id   44ba781eac1979cc826289f65145e414
#
_cell.length_a   1.000
_cell.length_b   1.000
_cell.length_c   1.000
_cell.angle_alpha   90.00
_cell.angle_beta   90.00
_cell.angle_gamma   90.00
#
_symmetry.space_group_name_H-M   'P 1'
#
loop_
_entity.id
_entity.type
_entity.pdbx_description
1 polymer ?
#
loop_
_entity_poly.entity_id
_entity_poly.type
_entity_poly.pdbx_seq_one_letter_code
_entity_poly.pdbx_strand_id
1 'polypeptide(L)'
;MKYALIGCGRIAVNHIKAVVNNNLDMVAVCDVDPEAIDILFEKTGYDRPTQRYTDYRQMIEEHPDLELVAIATESGVHAEIALYCIDHGINIIVEKPIAMSMEDADEIVRRSAQKNVKVCACHQNRFNVAIQQMRRALEAGRFGKLSHGSIHVRWNRNQNYYDQAPWRGKWATDGGCLFNQCIHGIDLLRWMMGDEVEEVYGVTNRRFHDYLECEDIGMAVVKFKNGAVGTIEGTVNVYPQNLEETLFLFGQTGTVKIGGKSTNNIDVWNFADETEEDQKNKGLQEQTSNVYGNGHTSLYADMIDAVEHDRKPYVDAVAGRNAVEMILAIYQSAATGKPVKLPLKNVASTDFAGRFDK
;
A
#
# COMPACT_ATOMS: atom_id res chain seq x y z
N MET A 1 -5.42 3.68 24.11
CA MET A 1 -4.17 3.92 23.36
C MET A 1 -4.17 5.36 22.89
N LYS A 2 -3.15 6.16 23.28
CA LYS A 2 -2.98 7.54 22.83
C LYS A 2 -2.42 7.57 21.41
N TYR A 3 -3.08 8.31 20.57
CA TYR A 3 -2.86 8.33 19.14
C TYR A 3 -2.65 9.74 18.60
N ALA A 4 -1.80 9.88 17.57
CA ALA A 4 -1.68 11.10 16.80
C ALA A 4 -1.68 10.83 15.29
N LEU A 5 -2.13 11.83 14.52
CA LEU A 5 -2.14 11.81 13.06
C LEU A 5 -1.19 12.87 12.50
N ILE A 6 -0.30 12.48 11.58
CA ILE A 6 0.58 13.37 10.84
C ILE A 6 0.17 13.34 9.36
N GLY A 7 -0.24 14.49 8.83
CA GLY A 7 -0.79 14.64 7.49
C GLY A 7 -2.31 14.62 7.48
N CYS A 8 -2.91 15.74 7.07
CA CYS A 8 -4.36 15.97 7.05
C CYS A 8 -4.93 16.04 5.62
N GLY A 9 -4.21 15.43 4.67
CA GLY A 9 -4.60 15.38 3.28
C GLY A 9 -5.80 14.49 3.00
N ARG A 10 -5.99 14.17 1.71
CA ARG A 10 -7.15 13.41 1.22
C ARG A 10 -7.38 12.07 1.92
N ILE A 11 -6.30 11.31 2.22
CA ILE A 11 -6.40 9.98 2.83
C ILE A 11 -6.72 10.04 4.33
N ALA A 12 -6.44 11.16 4.99
CA ALA A 12 -6.66 11.37 6.42
C ALA A 12 -8.11 11.12 6.85
N VAL A 13 -9.09 11.34 5.96
CA VAL A 13 -10.51 11.03 6.20
C VAL A 13 -10.69 9.55 6.58
N ASN A 14 -9.97 8.63 5.92
CA ASN A 14 -10.06 7.20 6.23
C ASN A 14 -9.38 6.87 7.56
N HIS A 15 -8.29 7.58 7.91
CA HIS A 15 -7.65 7.45 9.22
C HIS A 15 -8.57 7.94 10.34
N ILE A 16 -9.23 9.10 10.21
CA ILE A 16 -10.21 9.57 11.19
C ILE A 16 -11.34 8.55 11.36
N LYS A 17 -11.89 8.01 10.26
CA LYS A 17 -12.91 6.96 10.33
C LYS A 17 -12.42 5.73 11.10
N ALA A 18 -11.18 5.29 10.86
CA ALA A 18 -10.59 4.17 11.56
C ALA A 18 -10.35 4.46 13.04
N VAL A 19 -9.91 5.67 13.39
CA VAL A 19 -9.77 6.16 14.78
C VAL A 19 -11.09 6.09 15.53
N VAL A 20 -12.15 6.61 14.94
CA VAL A 20 -13.50 6.60 15.55
C VAL A 20 -14.02 5.18 15.71
N ASN A 21 -13.90 4.34 14.68
CA ASN A 21 -14.40 2.96 14.71
C ASN A 21 -13.64 2.07 15.70
N ASN A 22 -12.36 2.34 15.96
CA ASN A 22 -11.54 1.61 16.93
C ASN A 22 -11.44 2.32 18.29
N ASN A 23 -12.18 3.41 18.49
CA ASN A 23 -12.26 4.13 19.74
C ASN A 23 -10.89 4.61 20.28
N LEU A 24 -9.97 4.99 19.38
CA LEU A 24 -8.67 5.54 19.76
C LEU A 24 -8.81 6.95 20.33
N ASP A 25 -7.93 7.30 21.27
CA ASP A 25 -7.81 8.63 21.86
C ASP A 25 -6.82 9.48 21.03
N MET A 26 -7.36 10.23 20.06
CA MET A 26 -6.53 11.12 19.24
C MET A 26 -6.22 12.39 20.01
N VAL A 27 -5.07 12.41 20.67
CA VAL A 27 -4.60 13.54 21.51
C VAL A 27 -3.98 14.67 20.71
N ALA A 28 -3.41 14.36 19.52
CA ALA A 28 -2.74 15.35 18.69
C ALA A 28 -2.93 15.09 17.18
N VAL A 29 -2.85 16.16 16.41
CA VAL A 29 -2.87 16.15 14.94
C VAL A 29 -1.87 17.17 14.41
N CYS A 30 -1.17 16.83 13.31
CA CYS A 30 -0.14 17.69 12.72
C CYS A 30 -0.30 17.75 11.19
N ASP A 31 -0.24 18.96 10.66
CA ASP A 31 -0.04 19.22 9.24
C ASP A 31 0.75 20.53 9.09
N VAL A 32 1.63 20.62 8.10
CA VAL A 32 2.38 21.87 7.81
C VAL A 32 1.46 23.01 7.39
N ASP A 33 0.28 22.67 6.88
CA ASP A 33 -0.80 23.61 6.58
C ASP A 33 -1.90 23.48 7.65
N PRO A 34 -2.06 24.47 8.55
CA PRO A 34 -3.07 24.42 9.60
C PRO A 34 -4.51 24.41 9.04
N GLU A 35 -4.76 24.96 7.84
CA GLU A 35 -6.09 24.91 7.22
C GLU A 35 -6.48 23.48 6.83
N ALA A 36 -5.51 22.63 6.50
CA ALA A 36 -5.78 21.23 6.19
C ALA A 36 -6.40 20.49 7.38
N ILE A 37 -6.04 20.85 8.62
CA ILE A 37 -6.63 20.28 9.84
C ILE A 37 -8.10 20.69 9.97
N ASP A 38 -8.41 21.97 9.73
CA ASP A 38 -9.79 22.48 9.80
C ASP A 38 -10.68 21.81 8.75
N ILE A 39 -10.17 21.71 7.52
CA ILE A 39 -10.88 21.03 6.41
C ILE A 39 -11.13 19.55 6.74
N LEU A 40 -10.14 18.86 7.33
CA LEU A 40 -10.29 17.47 7.71
C LEU A 40 -11.37 17.28 8.76
N PHE A 41 -11.37 18.10 9.81
CA PHE A 41 -12.34 18.01 10.90
C PHE A 41 -13.76 18.38 10.43
N GLU A 42 -13.90 19.40 9.59
CA GLU A 42 -15.18 19.74 8.96
C GLU A 42 -15.73 18.58 8.11
N LYS A 43 -14.90 18.00 7.23
CA LYS A 43 -15.31 16.89 6.37
C LYS A 43 -15.69 15.62 7.13
N THR A 44 -15.06 15.37 8.26
CA THR A 44 -15.28 14.14 9.03
C THR A 44 -16.28 14.30 10.16
N GLY A 45 -16.61 15.54 10.54
CA GLY A 45 -17.40 15.85 11.74
C GLY A 45 -16.69 15.46 13.03
N TYR A 46 -15.36 15.36 13.00
CA TYR A 46 -14.57 15.00 14.17
C TYR A 46 -14.48 16.20 15.13
N ASP A 47 -15.04 16.06 16.33
CA ASP A 47 -15.22 17.12 17.31
C ASP A 47 -14.56 16.86 18.67
N ARG A 48 -13.80 15.77 18.80
CA ARG A 48 -13.10 15.45 20.06
C ARG A 48 -11.94 16.42 20.30
N PRO A 49 -11.64 16.77 21.57
CA PRO A 49 -10.50 17.63 21.90
C PRO A 49 -9.19 17.04 21.38
N THR A 50 -8.46 17.81 20.56
CA THR A 50 -7.23 17.37 19.91
C THR A 50 -6.30 18.57 19.79
N GLN A 51 -5.04 18.43 20.24
CA GLN A 51 -4.03 19.48 20.08
C GLN A 51 -3.54 19.51 18.62
N ARG A 52 -3.25 20.71 18.11
CA ARG A 52 -2.92 20.95 16.71
C ARG A 52 -1.48 21.44 16.60
N TYR A 53 -0.74 20.87 15.65
CA TYR A 53 0.67 21.17 15.42
C TYR A 53 0.95 21.42 13.94
N THR A 54 1.98 22.21 13.66
CA THR A 54 2.53 22.36 12.30
C THR A 54 3.93 21.73 12.17
N ASP A 55 4.50 21.26 13.26
CA ASP A 55 5.75 20.50 13.32
C ASP A 55 5.54 19.20 14.09
N TYR A 56 5.75 18.07 13.42
CA TYR A 56 5.56 16.76 14.01
C TYR A 56 6.60 16.43 15.09
N ARG A 57 7.80 17.03 15.04
CA ARG A 57 8.82 16.83 16.05
C ARG A 57 8.39 17.47 17.36
N GLN A 58 7.94 18.74 17.31
CA GLN A 58 7.37 19.40 18.47
C GLN A 58 6.19 18.61 19.04
N MET A 59 5.28 18.11 18.18
CA MET A 59 4.15 17.30 18.62
C MET A 59 4.61 16.06 19.40
N ILE A 60 5.61 15.35 18.91
CA ILE A 60 6.12 14.11 19.55
C ILE A 60 6.84 14.45 20.87
N GLU A 61 7.62 15.52 20.92
CA GLU A 61 8.34 15.95 22.13
C GLU A 61 7.37 16.39 23.25
N GLU A 62 6.24 17.04 22.89
CA GLU A 62 5.23 17.48 23.87
C GLU A 62 4.29 16.36 24.30
N HIS A 63 4.27 15.22 23.59
CA HIS A 63 3.46 14.04 23.90
C HIS A 63 4.32 12.78 24.11
N PRO A 64 5.16 12.71 25.15
CA PRO A 64 6.05 11.56 25.39
C PRO A 64 5.31 10.26 25.71
N ASP A 65 4.02 10.33 25.90
CA ASP A 65 3.11 9.20 26.19
C ASP A 65 2.31 8.73 24.96
N LEU A 66 2.68 9.19 23.75
CA LEU A 66 2.13 8.66 22.51
C LEU A 66 2.50 7.19 22.33
N GLU A 67 1.50 6.38 22.03
CA GLU A 67 1.65 4.94 21.82
C GLU A 67 1.60 4.56 20.33
N LEU A 68 0.85 5.32 19.52
CA LEU A 68 0.63 5.06 18.11
C LEU A 68 0.54 6.37 17.31
N VAL A 69 1.26 6.44 16.20
CA VAL A 69 1.19 7.55 15.25
C VAL A 69 0.84 7.02 13.86
N ALA A 70 -0.11 7.66 13.18
CA ALA A 70 -0.30 7.42 11.75
C ALA A 70 0.38 8.52 10.92
N ILE A 71 1.09 8.11 9.87
CA ILE A 71 1.79 8.97 8.91
C ILE A 71 1.04 8.93 7.59
N ALA A 72 0.37 10.04 7.24
CA ALA A 72 -0.51 10.19 6.09
C ALA A 72 -0.15 11.40 5.22
N THR A 73 1.13 11.73 5.18
CA THR A 73 1.73 12.83 4.43
C THR A 73 1.92 12.49 2.94
N GLU A 74 2.68 13.29 2.20
CA GLU A 74 3.20 12.91 0.89
C GLU A 74 4.27 11.82 1.03
N SER A 75 4.42 10.98 0.00
CA SER A 75 5.24 9.76 0.09
C SER A 75 6.73 10.04 0.31
N GLY A 76 7.22 11.16 -0.20
CA GLY A 76 8.65 11.52 -0.12
C GLY A 76 9.19 11.72 1.30
N VAL A 77 8.32 11.98 2.28
CA VAL A 77 8.71 12.23 3.68
C VAL A 77 8.30 11.10 4.64
N HIS A 78 7.65 10.04 4.14
CA HIS A 78 7.22 8.93 5.00
C HIS A 78 8.35 8.32 5.81
N ALA A 79 9.50 8.04 5.17
CA ALA A 79 10.62 7.38 5.83
C ALA A 79 11.26 8.26 6.91
N GLU A 80 11.44 9.55 6.65
CA GLU A 80 12.00 10.50 7.63
C GLU A 80 11.15 10.53 8.91
N ILE A 81 9.82 10.70 8.75
CA ILE A 81 8.88 10.76 9.87
C ILE A 81 8.82 9.40 10.59
N ALA A 82 8.77 8.29 9.83
CA ALA A 82 8.74 6.95 10.39
C ALA A 82 9.97 6.65 11.25
N LEU A 83 11.17 6.96 10.76
CA LEU A 83 12.42 6.77 11.50
C LEU A 83 12.47 7.63 12.76
N TYR A 84 11.99 8.87 12.68
CA TYR A 84 11.89 9.74 13.87
C TYR A 84 10.95 9.14 14.93
N CYS A 85 9.76 8.68 14.56
CA CYS A 85 8.84 8.02 15.50
C CYS A 85 9.45 6.75 16.10
N ILE A 86 10.09 5.90 15.28
CA ILE A 86 10.75 4.68 15.73
C ILE A 86 11.86 5.00 16.74
N ASP A 87 12.65 6.05 16.52
CA ASP A 87 13.73 6.45 17.43
C ASP A 87 13.17 6.93 18.79
N HIS A 88 11.94 7.42 18.84
CA HIS A 88 11.23 7.78 20.07
C HIS A 88 10.42 6.61 20.68
N GLY A 89 10.53 5.39 20.12
CA GLY A 89 9.85 4.21 20.64
C GLY A 89 8.35 4.16 20.36
N ILE A 90 7.86 4.94 19.38
CA ILE A 90 6.44 5.08 19.04
C ILE A 90 6.08 4.09 17.94
N ASN A 91 5.02 3.29 18.14
CA ASN A 91 4.48 2.43 17.11
C ASN A 91 3.83 3.24 15.99
N ILE A 92 3.92 2.77 14.74
CA ILE A 92 3.45 3.56 13.60
C ILE A 92 2.58 2.77 12.63
N ILE A 93 1.58 3.46 12.06
CA ILE A 93 0.92 3.10 10.82
C ILE A 93 1.43 4.10 9.77
N VAL A 94 2.09 3.63 8.72
CA VAL A 94 2.61 4.50 7.67
C VAL A 94 1.88 4.24 6.35
N GLU A 95 1.40 5.31 5.71
CA GLU A 95 0.81 5.22 4.38
C GLU A 95 1.81 4.68 3.36
N LYS A 96 1.26 4.11 2.32
CA LYS A 96 2.06 3.55 1.23
C LYS A 96 2.52 4.66 0.24
N PRO A 97 3.69 4.48 -0.36
CA PRO A 97 4.74 3.50 -0.03
C PRO A 97 5.41 3.82 1.30
N ILE A 98 5.90 2.80 2.00
CA ILE A 98 6.60 2.99 3.28
C ILE A 98 7.86 3.87 3.15
N ALA A 99 8.50 3.83 1.97
CA ALA A 99 9.68 4.61 1.58
C ALA A 99 9.77 4.72 0.06
N MET A 100 10.64 5.62 -0.43
CA MET A 100 10.90 5.82 -1.86
C MET A 100 12.24 5.19 -2.30
N SER A 101 12.99 4.59 -1.36
CA SER A 101 14.27 3.92 -1.60
C SER A 101 14.37 2.61 -0.85
N MET A 102 15.26 1.71 -1.33
CA MET A 102 15.59 0.48 -0.61
C MET A 102 16.31 0.76 0.69
N GLU A 103 17.21 1.77 0.71
CA GLU A 103 17.97 2.15 1.90
C GLU A 103 17.03 2.54 3.05
N ASP A 104 16.09 3.43 2.80
CA ASP A 104 15.11 3.88 3.80
C ASP A 104 14.18 2.73 4.25
N ALA A 105 13.70 1.92 3.29
CA ALA A 105 12.82 0.80 3.60
C ALA A 105 13.53 -0.26 4.46
N ASP A 106 14.79 -0.59 4.15
CA ASP A 106 15.61 -1.52 4.93
C ASP A 106 15.94 -0.93 6.32
N GLU A 107 16.17 0.39 6.42
CA GLU A 107 16.44 1.07 7.68
C GLU A 107 15.23 1.09 8.61
N ILE A 108 14.01 1.32 8.08
CA ILE A 108 12.76 1.20 8.84
C ILE A 108 12.61 -0.22 9.41
N VAL A 109 12.82 -1.25 8.59
CA VAL A 109 12.75 -2.66 9.04
C VAL A 109 13.78 -2.94 10.13
N ARG A 110 15.02 -2.49 9.93
CA ARG A 110 16.12 -2.72 10.86
C ARG A 110 15.89 -2.03 12.22
N ARG A 111 15.57 -0.71 12.21
CA ARG A 111 15.38 0.06 13.45
C ARG A 111 14.15 -0.37 14.20
N SER A 112 13.03 -0.62 13.52
CA SER A 112 11.81 -1.08 14.18
C SER A 112 12.03 -2.41 14.93
N ALA A 113 12.77 -3.35 14.32
CA ALA A 113 13.14 -4.60 14.97
C ALA A 113 14.07 -4.39 16.18
N GLN A 114 15.07 -3.49 16.05
CA GLN A 114 16.00 -3.19 17.14
C GLN A 114 15.35 -2.53 18.36
N LYS A 115 14.37 -1.67 18.11
CA LYS A 115 13.65 -0.90 19.13
C LYS A 115 12.38 -1.60 19.64
N ASN A 116 12.04 -2.77 19.09
CA ASN A 116 10.77 -3.46 19.32
C ASN A 116 9.54 -2.58 19.05
N VAL A 117 9.62 -1.69 18.05
CA VAL A 117 8.52 -0.84 17.60
C VAL A 117 7.72 -1.57 16.55
N LYS A 118 6.40 -1.58 16.67
CA LYS A 118 5.50 -2.14 15.66
C LYS A 118 5.31 -1.13 14.53
N VAL A 119 5.56 -1.56 13.31
CA VAL A 119 5.34 -0.78 12.09
C VAL A 119 4.33 -1.49 11.21
N CYS A 120 3.23 -0.83 10.93
CA CYS A 120 2.20 -1.30 10.00
C CYS A 120 2.28 -0.47 8.71
N ALA A 121 2.59 -1.11 7.58
CA ALA A 121 2.49 -0.49 6.27
C ALA A 121 1.01 -0.50 5.81
N CYS A 122 0.50 0.64 5.30
CA CYS A 122 -0.91 0.79 4.99
C CYS A 122 -1.29 0.12 3.66
N HIS A 123 -1.15 -1.22 3.56
CA HIS A 123 -1.70 -2.02 2.47
C HIS A 123 -3.07 -2.57 2.89
N GLN A 124 -4.03 -1.67 3.09
CA GLN A 124 -5.36 -1.98 3.60
C GLN A 124 -6.17 -2.92 2.70
N ASN A 125 -5.83 -3.06 1.40
CA ASN A 125 -6.49 -3.99 0.49
C ASN A 125 -6.33 -5.45 0.94
N ARG A 126 -5.29 -5.79 1.73
CA ARG A 126 -5.17 -7.12 2.33
C ARG A 126 -6.33 -7.47 3.27
N PHE A 127 -7.05 -6.45 3.79
CA PHE A 127 -8.21 -6.62 4.67
C PHE A 127 -9.56 -6.62 3.94
N ASN A 128 -9.59 -6.46 2.61
CA ASN A 128 -10.82 -6.61 1.85
C ASN A 128 -11.37 -8.02 2.01
N VAL A 129 -12.69 -8.17 2.18
CA VAL A 129 -13.34 -9.46 2.46
C VAL A 129 -13.01 -10.48 1.37
N ALA A 130 -13.09 -10.10 0.08
CA ALA A 130 -12.77 -10.97 -1.04
C ALA A 130 -11.31 -11.46 -1.00
N ILE A 131 -10.38 -10.58 -0.67
CA ILE A 131 -8.94 -10.89 -0.52
C ILE A 131 -8.70 -11.84 0.64
N GLN A 132 -9.36 -11.63 1.77
CA GLN A 132 -9.25 -12.49 2.95
C GLN A 132 -9.81 -13.90 2.67
N GLN A 133 -10.90 -14.02 1.89
CA GLN A 133 -11.39 -15.33 1.47
C GLN A 133 -10.36 -16.05 0.59
N MET A 134 -9.81 -15.38 -0.42
CA MET A 134 -8.75 -15.95 -1.27
C MET A 134 -7.55 -16.40 -0.45
N ARG A 135 -7.11 -15.59 0.52
CA ARG A 135 -5.98 -15.90 1.39
C ARG A 135 -6.24 -17.14 2.24
N ARG A 136 -7.43 -17.25 2.87
CA ARG A 136 -7.82 -18.44 3.63
C ARG A 136 -7.81 -19.70 2.79
N ALA A 137 -8.34 -19.65 1.57
CA ALA A 137 -8.32 -20.79 0.66
C ALA A 137 -6.89 -21.19 0.27
N LEU A 138 -5.99 -20.19 0.11
CA LEU A 138 -4.57 -20.44 -0.16
C LEU A 138 -3.88 -21.11 1.02
N GLU A 139 -4.07 -20.60 2.23
CA GLU A 139 -3.48 -21.14 3.46
C GLU A 139 -4.00 -22.52 3.81
N ALA A 140 -5.26 -22.81 3.47
CA ALA A 140 -5.86 -24.14 3.57
C ALA A 140 -5.34 -25.12 2.48
N GLY A 141 -4.45 -24.69 1.58
CA GLY A 141 -3.87 -25.53 0.54
C GLY A 141 -4.81 -25.87 -0.62
N ARG A 142 -5.97 -25.23 -0.72
CA ARG A 142 -7.02 -25.55 -1.70
C ARG A 142 -6.61 -25.33 -3.17
N PHE A 143 -5.63 -24.46 -3.40
CA PHE A 143 -5.08 -24.27 -4.74
C PHE A 143 -4.16 -25.41 -5.21
N GLY A 144 -3.66 -26.26 -4.28
CA GLY A 144 -2.58 -27.17 -4.59
C GLY A 144 -1.31 -26.40 -4.96
N LYS A 145 -0.53 -26.90 -5.92
CA LYS A 145 0.65 -26.21 -6.43
C LYS A 145 0.22 -24.99 -7.27
N LEU A 146 0.70 -23.79 -6.89
CA LEU A 146 0.45 -22.59 -7.69
C LEU A 146 1.20 -22.68 -9.03
N SER A 147 0.50 -22.34 -10.11
CA SER A 147 1.05 -22.21 -11.45
C SER A 147 1.46 -20.77 -11.73
N HIS A 148 0.49 -19.87 -11.66
CA HIS A 148 0.72 -18.44 -11.95
C HIS A 148 -0.33 -17.57 -11.27
N GLY A 149 -0.06 -16.25 -11.28
CA GLY A 149 -1.00 -15.23 -10.84
C GLY A 149 -0.86 -13.97 -11.69
N SER A 150 -1.86 -13.12 -11.68
CA SER A 150 -1.77 -11.82 -12.35
C SER A 150 -2.51 -10.73 -11.60
N ILE A 151 -1.97 -9.52 -11.67
CA ILE A 151 -2.62 -8.31 -11.17
C ILE A 151 -2.76 -7.31 -12.30
N HIS A 152 -3.96 -6.78 -12.45
CA HIS A 152 -4.24 -5.69 -13.37
C HIS A 152 -4.80 -4.50 -12.60
N VAL A 153 -4.13 -3.35 -12.70
CA VAL A 153 -4.62 -2.06 -12.19
C VAL A 153 -4.81 -1.15 -13.39
N ARG A 154 -6.04 -1.07 -13.88
CA ARG A 154 -6.43 -0.33 -15.09
C ARG A 154 -7.28 0.86 -14.69
N TRP A 155 -6.61 1.93 -14.30
CA TRP A 155 -7.25 3.13 -13.78
C TRP A 155 -7.12 4.32 -14.71
N ASN A 156 -7.89 5.35 -14.42
CA ASN A 156 -7.80 6.66 -15.04
C ASN A 156 -7.26 7.68 -14.03
N ARG A 157 -6.27 8.42 -14.45
CA ARG A 157 -5.91 9.69 -13.82
C ARG A 157 -5.73 10.71 -14.94
N ASN A 158 -6.32 11.86 -14.78
CA ASN A 158 -6.20 12.98 -15.71
C ASN A 158 -5.38 14.12 -15.08
N GLN A 159 -5.13 15.16 -15.84
CA GLN A 159 -4.37 16.31 -15.36
C GLN A 159 -4.98 16.92 -14.10
N ASN A 160 -6.30 17.05 -14.02
CA ASN A 160 -6.96 17.59 -12.81
C ASN A 160 -6.62 16.79 -11.54
N TYR A 161 -6.36 15.49 -11.65
CA TYR A 161 -5.90 14.69 -10.51
C TYR A 161 -4.49 15.08 -10.07
N TYR A 162 -3.58 15.29 -11.02
CA TYR A 162 -2.19 15.64 -10.72
C TYR A 162 -2.06 17.08 -10.23
N ASP A 163 -2.86 17.99 -10.76
CA ASP A 163 -2.87 19.43 -10.38
C ASP A 163 -3.38 19.66 -8.94
N GLN A 164 -3.99 18.66 -8.28
CA GLN A 164 -4.48 18.77 -6.91
C GLN A 164 -3.35 18.91 -5.86
N ALA A 165 -2.12 18.51 -6.19
CA ALA A 165 -1.00 18.62 -5.27
C ALA A 165 0.34 18.62 -6.02
N PRO A 166 1.28 19.50 -5.67
CA PRO A 166 2.54 19.71 -6.40
C PRO A 166 3.53 18.53 -6.30
N TRP A 167 3.32 17.61 -5.38
CA TRP A 167 4.16 16.43 -5.18
C TRP A 167 3.83 15.30 -6.15
N ARG A 168 2.64 15.32 -6.78
CA ARG A 168 2.19 14.24 -7.65
C ARG A 168 2.97 14.17 -8.95
N GLY A 169 3.21 12.97 -9.44
CA GLY A 169 3.89 12.70 -10.71
C GLY A 169 5.40 12.98 -10.73
N LYS A 170 6.02 13.17 -9.56
CA LYS A 170 7.46 13.38 -9.41
C LYS A 170 8.15 12.16 -8.84
N TRP A 171 9.36 11.86 -9.32
CA TRP A 171 10.12 10.71 -8.84
C TRP A 171 10.44 10.76 -7.35
N ALA A 172 10.75 11.93 -6.82
CA ALA A 172 11.15 12.09 -5.43
C ALA A 172 9.99 11.94 -4.43
N THR A 173 8.75 12.25 -4.83
CA THR A 173 7.64 12.45 -3.88
C THR A 173 6.41 11.60 -4.19
N ASP A 174 6.29 11.02 -5.41
CA ASP A 174 5.16 10.19 -5.86
C ASP A 174 5.63 8.84 -6.41
N GLY A 175 6.70 8.82 -7.23
CA GLY A 175 7.35 7.64 -7.76
C GLY A 175 6.62 6.97 -8.94
N GLY A 176 5.62 7.62 -9.56
CA GLY A 176 4.89 7.15 -10.72
C GLY A 176 3.64 6.33 -10.41
N CYS A 177 2.98 5.84 -11.48
CA CYS A 177 1.71 5.14 -11.33
C CYS A 177 1.86 3.80 -10.60
N LEU A 178 3.00 3.10 -10.77
CA LEU A 178 3.24 1.83 -10.08
C LEU A 178 3.37 2.05 -8.56
N PHE A 179 4.08 3.10 -8.12
CA PHE A 179 4.21 3.43 -6.71
C PHE A 179 2.92 3.96 -6.08
N ASN A 180 2.23 4.87 -6.76
CA ASN A 180 1.10 5.55 -6.14
C ASN A 180 -0.20 4.77 -6.29
N GLN A 181 -0.56 4.37 -7.53
CA GLN A 181 -1.85 3.73 -7.80
C GLN A 181 -1.80 2.21 -7.72
N CYS A 182 -0.71 1.58 -8.17
CA CYS A 182 -0.68 0.13 -8.38
C CYS A 182 -0.07 -0.66 -7.23
N ILE A 183 0.59 -0.01 -6.27
CA ILE A 183 1.35 -0.67 -5.20
C ILE A 183 0.51 -1.66 -4.38
N HIS A 184 -0.78 -1.37 -4.13
CA HIS A 184 -1.65 -2.30 -3.40
C HIS A 184 -1.85 -3.61 -4.15
N GLY A 185 -2.12 -3.53 -5.45
CA GLY A 185 -2.27 -4.72 -6.28
C GLY A 185 -0.96 -5.50 -6.41
N ILE A 186 0.18 -4.80 -6.56
CA ILE A 186 1.51 -5.41 -6.63
C ILE A 186 1.85 -6.12 -5.32
N ASP A 187 1.55 -5.52 -4.18
CA ASP A 187 1.65 -6.14 -2.86
C ASP A 187 0.79 -7.40 -2.75
N LEU A 188 -0.47 -7.33 -3.15
CA LEU A 188 -1.38 -8.48 -3.13
C LEU A 188 -0.87 -9.64 -3.98
N LEU A 189 -0.38 -9.40 -5.19
CA LEU A 189 0.18 -10.45 -6.03
C LEU A 189 1.38 -11.11 -5.36
N ARG A 190 2.36 -10.32 -4.88
CA ARG A 190 3.56 -10.84 -4.22
C ARG A 190 3.19 -11.68 -3.01
N TRP A 191 2.33 -11.18 -2.14
CA TRP A 191 1.90 -11.85 -0.92
C TRP A 191 1.14 -13.16 -1.17
N MET A 192 0.27 -13.20 -2.20
CA MET A 192 -0.48 -14.41 -2.56
C MET A 192 0.40 -15.46 -3.25
N MET A 193 1.41 -15.04 -4.00
CA MET A 193 2.29 -15.95 -4.73
C MET A 193 3.43 -16.54 -3.89
N GLY A 194 3.55 -16.18 -2.60
CA GLY A 194 4.51 -16.76 -1.66
C GLY A 194 5.64 -15.81 -1.25
N ASP A 195 5.57 -14.51 -1.62
CA ASP A 195 6.43 -13.42 -1.16
C ASP A 195 7.91 -13.48 -1.60
N GLU A 196 8.46 -14.67 -1.87
CA GLU A 196 9.84 -14.83 -2.32
C GLU A 196 9.98 -14.71 -3.85
N VAL A 197 10.41 -13.54 -4.30
CA VAL A 197 10.68 -13.28 -5.71
C VAL A 197 12.11 -13.64 -6.07
N GLU A 198 12.30 -14.31 -7.21
CA GLU A 198 13.62 -14.65 -7.76
C GLU A 198 14.09 -13.56 -8.73
N GLU A 199 13.24 -13.20 -9.71
CA GLU A 199 13.61 -12.33 -10.81
C GLU A 199 12.39 -11.56 -11.36
N VAL A 200 12.61 -10.32 -11.78
CA VAL A 200 11.61 -9.45 -12.41
C VAL A 200 12.12 -8.95 -13.76
N TYR A 201 11.28 -9.01 -14.80
CA TYR A 201 11.50 -8.30 -16.05
C TYR A 201 10.33 -7.34 -16.31
N GLY A 202 10.62 -6.06 -16.49
CA GLY A 202 9.60 -5.04 -16.63
C GLY A 202 9.89 -4.04 -17.73
N VAL A 203 8.82 -3.39 -18.19
CA VAL A 203 8.83 -2.26 -19.10
C VAL A 203 7.94 -1.16 -18.56
N THR A 204 8.37 0.10 -18.69
CA THR A 204 7.61 1.27 -18.27
C THR A 204 7.67 2.34 -19.35
N ASN A 205 6.62 3.16 -19.45
CA ASN A 205 6.59 4.27 -20.38
C ASN A 205 5.73 5.42 -19.84
N ARG A 206 5.90 6.61 -20.42
CA ARG A 206 5.04 7.77 -20.28
C ARG A 206 4.40 8.05 -21.65
N ARG A 207 3.09 7.77 -21.78
CA ARG A 207 2.41 7.78 -23.08
C ARG A 207 1.48 8.96 -23.28
N PHE A 208 0.74 9.36 -22.23
CA PHE A 208 -0.31 10.37 -22.35
C PHE A 208 -0.13 11.56 -21.40
N HIS A 209 0.71 11.40 -20.35
CA HIS A 209 0.86 12.41 -19.30
C HIS A 209 2.27 13.03 -19.38
N ASP A 210 2.53 13.79 -20.44
CA ASP A 210 3.85 14.42 -20.70
C ASP A 210 4.25 15.47 -19.67
N TYR A 211 3.30 15.92 -18.83
CA TYR A 211 3.51 16.81 -17.69
C TYR A 211 4.01 16.11 -16.43
N LEU A 212 4.10 14.77 -16.41
CA LEU A 212 4.69 14.01 -15.30
C LEU A 212 6.20 13.79 -15.52
N GLU A 213 6.95 13.67 -14.43
CA GLU A 213 8.33 13.17 -14.49
C GLU A 213 8.38 11.64 -14.65
N CYS A 214 7.39 10.94 -14.09
CA CYS A 214 7.33 9.49 -13.95
C CYS A 214 6.53 8.82 -15.08
N GLU A 215 6.47 7.48 -15.01
CA GLU A 215 5.67 6.67 -15.93
C GLU A 215 4.16 6.76 -15.62
N ASP A 216 3.37 6.52 -16.65
CA ASP A 216 1.92 6.39 -16.58
C ASP A 216 1.42 4.96 -16.91
N ILE A 217 2.36 4.07 -17.28
CA ILE A 217 2.12 2.65 -17.54
C ILE A 217 3.37 1.83 -17.24
N GLY A 218 3.18 0.69 -16.60
CA GLY A 218 4.20 -0.34 -16.40
C GLY A 218 3.64 -1.74 -16.50
N MET A 219 4.42 -2.64 -17.06
CA MET A 219 4.12 -4.07 -17.15
C MET A 219 5.33 -4.89 -16.74
N ALA A 220 5.09 -6.04 -16.09
CA ALA A 220 6.17 -6.92 -15.69
C ALA A 220 5.80 -8.41 -15.70
N VAL A 221 6.83 -9.24 -15.85
CA VAL A 221 6.81 -10.69 -15.59
C VAL A 221 7.69 -10.95 -14.36
N VAL A 222 7.18 -11.76 -13.44
CA VAL A 222 7.81 -12.07 -12.15
C VAL A 222 8.02 -13.57 -12.04
N LYS A 223 9.22 -14.00 -11.66
CA LYS A 223 9.50 -15.39 -11.28
C LYS A 223 9.58 -15.48 -9.77
N PHE A 224 8.87 -16.43 -9.19
CA PHE A 224 8.91 -16.73 -7.77
C PHE A 224 9.79 -17.96 -7.48
N LYS A 225 10.43 -17.99 -6.31
CA LYS A 225 11.33 -19.11 -5.93
C LYS A 225 10.61 -20.46 -5.83
N ASN A 226 9.28 -20.46 -5.58
CA ASN A 226 8.48 -21.68 -5.58
C ASN A 226 8.20 -22.23 -7.00
N GLY A 227 8.74 -21.59 -8.04
CA GLY A 227 8.61 -21.95 -9.44
C GLY A 227 7.35 -21.42 -10.15
N ALA A 228 6.48 -20.72 -9.44
CA ALA A 228 5.33 -20.03 -10.04
C ALA A 228 5.78 -18.75 -10.78
N VAL A 229 4.93 -18.24 -11.67
CA VAL A 229 5.17 -17.01 -12.39
C VAL A 229 4.03 -16.00 -12.16
N GLY A 230 4.35 -14.71 -12.24
CA GLY A 230 3.36 -13.65 -12.08
C GLY A 230 3.43 -12.65 -13.23
N THR A 231 2.31 -11.97 -13.49
CA THR A 231 2.26 -10.82 -14.39
C THR A 231 1.64 -9.62 -13.69
N ILE A 232 2.19 -8.45 -14.00
CA ILE A 232 1.73 -7.16 -13.50
C ILE A 232 1.40 -6.28 -14.69
N GLU A 233 0.22 -5.67 -14.67
CA GLU A 233 -0.18 -4.58 -15.55
C GLU A 233 -0.69 -3.44 -14.67
N GLY A 234 0.01 -2.29 -14.71
CA GLY A 234 -0.35 -1.09 -13.98
C GLY A 234 -0.40 0.11 -14.89
N THR A 235 -1.53 0.81 -14.94
CA THR A 235 -1.67 2.01 -15.78
C THR A 235 -2.70 2.98 -15.24
N VAL A 236 -2.51 4.26 -15.57
CA VAL A 236 -3.49 5.34 -15.35
C VAL A 236 -4.07 5.89 -16.65
N ASN A 237 -3.82 5.20 -17.77
CA ASN A 237 -4.16 5.62 -19.14
C ASN A 237 -5.55 5.17 -19.61
N VAL A 238 -6.39 4.65 -18.73
CA VAL A 238 -7.72 4.16 -19.12
C VAL A 238 -8.71 5.31 -19.26
N TYR A 239 -9.46 5.36 -20.36
CA TYR A 239 -10.48 6.36 -20.61
C TYR A 239 -11.88 5.75 -20.49
N PRO A 240 -12.87 6.47 -19.96
CA PRO A 240 -12.81 7.80 -19.32
C PRO A 240 -12.66 7.74 -17.78
N GLN A 241 -12.63 6.56 -17.17
CA GLN A 241 -12.64 6.32 -15.72
C GLN A 241 -11.93 5.02 -15.37
N ASN A 242 -11.73 4.77 -14.05
CA ASN A 242 -11.19 3.50 -13.58
C ASN A 242 -12.03 2.32 -14.10
N LEU A 243 -11.36 1.37 -14.74
CA LEU A 243 -11.98 0.15 -15.26
C LEU A 243 -12.02 -0.93 -14.18
N GLU A 244 -10.85 -1.35 -13.71
CA GLU A 244 -10.72 -2.48 -12.78
C GLU A 244 -9.42 -2.45 -11.96
N GLU A 245 -9.45 -3.10 -10.80
CA GLU A 245 -8.30 -3.64 -10.11
C GLU A 245 -8.59 -5.13 -9.86
N THR A 246 -7.86 -6.03 -10.53
CA THR A 246 -8.22 -7.44 -10.65
C THR A 246 -7.03 -8.34 -10.36
N LEU A 247 -7.19 -9.25 -9.38
CA LEU A 247 -6.20 -10.25 -9.00
C LEU A 247 -6.68 -11.66 -9.42
N PHE A 248 -5.82 -12.38 -10.12
CA PHE A 248 -6.04 -13.79 -10.49
C PHE A 248 -5.04 -14.68 -9.80
N LEU A 249 -5.49 -15.84 -9.34
CA LEU A 249 -4.64 -16.89 -8.82
C LEU A 249 -5.05 -18.23 -9.41
N PHE A 250 -4.06 -18.94 -9.98
CA PHE A 250 -4.25 -20.22 -10.66
C PHE A 250 -3.38 -21.29 -10.00
N GLY A 251 -4.03 -22.29 -9.46
CA GLY A 251 -3.41 -23.47 -8.87
C GLY A 251 -3.85 -24.75 -9.55
N GLN A 252 -3.26 -25.86 -9.15
CA GLN A 252 -3.56 -27.19 -9.70
C GLN A 252 -5.02 -27.60 -9.46
N THR A 253 -5.60 -27.20 -8.32
CA THR A 253 -6.92 -27.58 -7.84
C THR A 253 -7.82 -26.40 -7.54
N GLY A 254 -7.39 -25.16 -7.85
CA GLY A 254 -8.16 -23.97 -7.59
C GLY A 254 -7.89 -22.84 -8.59
N THR A 255 -8.94 -22.10 -8.95
CA THR A 255 -8.88 -20.88 -9.75
C THR A 255 -9.78 -19.83 -9.12
N VAL A 256 -9.20 -18.69 -8.75
CA VAL A 256 -9.95 -17.56 -8.18
C VAL A 256 -9.62 -16.29 -8.94
N LYS A 257 -10.66 -15.48 -9.19
CA LYS A 257 -10.55 -14.11 -9.68
C LYS A 257 -11.24 -13.18 -8.70
N ILE A 258 -10.47 -12.28 -8.15
CA ILE A 258 -10.98 -11.13 -7.41
C ILE A 258 -10.97 -9.92 -8.34
N GLY A 259 -12.11 -9.24 -8.47
CA GLY A 259 -12.31 -8.12 -9.37
C GLY A 259 -12.88 -6.88 -8.70
N GLY A 260 -13.55 -6.06 -9.49
CA GLY A 260 -14.07 -4.76 -9.08
C GLY A 260 -13.10 -3.63 -9.32
N LYS A 261 -13.36 -2.46 -8.71
CA LYS A 261 -12.51 -1.26 -8.86
C LYS A 261 -11.41 -1.18 -7.80
N SER A 262 -11.44 -2.05 -6.79
CA SER A 262 -10.52 -2.08 -5.65
C SER A 262 -10.38 -3.49 -5.04
N THR A 263 -10.33 -4.53 -5.87
CA THR A 263 -10.23 -5.93 -5.43
C THR A 263 -11.27 -6.32 -4.36
N ASN A 264 -12.51 -5.93 -4.60
CA ASN A 264 -13.61 -6.03 -3.63
C ASN A 264 -14.72 -7.03 -4.03
N ASN A 265 -14.61 -7.69 -5.20
CA ASN A 265 -15.59 -8.64 -5.70
C ASN A 265 -14.94 -10.01 -5.95
N ILE A 266 -15.66 -11.09 -5.68
CA ILE A 266 -15.27 -12.44 -6.11
C ILE A 266 -15.99 -12.75 -7.43
N ASP A 267 -15.28 -12.66 -8.55
CA ASP A 267 -15.83 -12.91 -9.89
C ASP A 267 -15.78 -14.39 -10.28
N VAL A 268 -14.72 -15.11 -9.84
CA VAL A 268 -14.53 -16.55 -10.06
C VAL A 268 -14.06 -17.20 -8.78
N TRP A 269 -14.68 -18.32 -8.42
CA TRP A 269 -14.34 -19.10 -7.23
C TRP A 269 -14.55 -20.60 -7.52
N ASN A 270 -13.52 -21.26 -8.02
CA ASN A 270 -13.58 -22.67 -8.45
C ASN A 270 -12.49 -23.48 -7.76
N PHE A 271 -12.90 -24.52 -7.06
CA PHE A 271 -12.03 -25.51 -6.43
C PHE A 271 -12.47 -26.92 -6.73
N ALA A 272 -11.53 -27.87 -6.77
CA ALA A 272 -11.83 -29.29 -6.98
C ALA A 272 -12.60 -29.91 -5.79
N ASP A 273 -12.38 -29.37 -4.58
CA ASP A 273 -13.02 -29.76 -3.33
C ASP A 273 -14.14 -28.75 -2.94
N GLU A 274 -15.13 -28.60 -3.79
CA GLU A 274 -16.22 -27.63 -3.54
C GLU A 274 -16.93 -27.91 -2.22
N THR A 275 -17.13 -26.85 -1.41
CA THR A 275 -17.78 -26.88 -0.11
C THR A 275 -19.04 -26.00 -0.07
N GLU A 276 -19.88 -26.15 0.97
CA GLU A 276 -21.04 -25.27 1.17
C GLU A 276 -20.63 -23.79 1.36
N GLU A 277 -19.46 -23.51 1.94
CA GLU A 277 -18.95 -22.16 2.13
C GLU A 277 -18.61 -21.50 0.78
N ASP A 278 -18.22 -22.28 -0.22
CA ASP A 278 -17.92 -21.76 -1.56
C ASP A 278 -19.14 -21.11 -2.22
N GLN A 279 -20.34 -21.59 -1.91
CA GLN A 279 -21.57 -20.98 -2.43
C GLN A 279 -21.76 -19.54 -1.90
N LYS A 280 -21.27 -19.24 -0.67
CA LYS A 280 -21.32 -17.89 -0.10
C LYS A 280 -20.27 -16.98 -0.71
N ASN A 281 -19.15 -17.54 -1.16
CA ASN A 281 -18.07 -16.79 -1.79
C ASN A 281 -18.38 -16.48 -3.26
N LYS A 282 -19.11 -17.34 -3.98
CA LYS A 282 -19.48 -17.12 -5.37
C LYS A 282 -20.33 -15.85 -5.50
N GLY A 283 -19.82 -14.88 -6.24
CA GLY A 283 -20.50 -13.60 -6.48
C GLY A 283 -20.54 -12.64 -5.29
N LEU A 284 -19.70 -12.86 -4.25
CA LEU A 284 -19.54 -11.92 -3.15
C LEU A 284 -19.09 -10.56 -3.68
N GLN A 285 -19.80 -9.50 -3.28
CA GLN A 285 -19.49 -8.12 -3.60
C GLN A 285 -19.50 -7.27 -2.34
N GLU A 286 -18.37 -6.65 -2.06
CA GLU A 286 -18.26 -5.69 -0.97
C GLU A 286 -18.52 -4.28 -1.51
N GLN A 287 -19.53 -3.60 -0.94
CA GLN A 287 -19.84 -2.22 -1.29
C GLN A 287 -18.76 -1.29 -0.73
N THR A 288 -18.16 -0.51 -1.60
CA THR A 288 -17.13 0.48 -1.25
C THR A 288 -17.52 1.86 -1.74
N SER A 289 -17.34 2.87 -0.89
CA SER A 289 -17.64 4.27 -1.26
C SER A 289 -16.58 4.89 -2.17
N ASN A 290 -15.38 4.31 -2.22
CA ASN A 290 -14.24 4.79 -3.00
C ASN A 290 -13.25 3.66 -3.27
N VAL A 291 -12.18 3.94 -4.01
CA VAL A 291 -11.13 2.96 -4.39
C VAL A 291 -10.25 2.49 -3.23
N TYR A 292 -10.36 3.10 -2.04
CA TYR A 292 -9.58 2.68 -0.86
C TYR A 292 -10.26 1.53 -0.11
N GLY A 293 -11.50 1.15 -0.46
CA GLY A 293 -12.24 0.10 0.23
C GLY A 293 -12.55 0.45 1.69
N ASN A 294 -12.79 -0.59 2.50
CA ASN A 294 -13.12 -0.47 3.94
C ASN A 294 -11.98 -0.95 4.86
N GLY A 295 -10.84 -1.31 4.31
CA GLY A 295 -9.76 -2.03 5.00
C GLY A 295 -9.04 -1.25 6.11
N HIS A 296 -9.09 0.10 6.13
CA HIS A 296 -8.40 0.89 7.16
C HIS A 296 -8.88 0.57 8.57
N THR A 297 -10.19 0.43 8.80
CA THR A 297 -10.71 0.10 10.14
C THR A 297 -10.14 -1.22 10.66
N SER A 298 -10.12 -2.26 9.83
CA SER A 298 -9.58 -3.58 10.19
C SER A 298 -8.06 -3.57 10.36
N LEU A 299 -7.35 -2.78 9.54
CA LEU A 299 -5.90 -2.58 9.66
C LEU A 299 -5.54 -1.94 11.01
N TYR A 300 -6.32 -0.94 11.45
CA TYR A 300 -6.15 -0.32 12.75
C TYR A 300 -6.43 -1.28 13.89
N ALA A 301 -7.51 -2.08 13.80
CA ALA A 301 -7.83 -3.10 14.79
C ALA A 301 -6.69 -4.13 14.93
N ASP A 302 -6.12 -4.58 13.82
CA ASP A 302 -4.96 -5.47 13.81
C ASP A 302 -3.72 -4.84 14.44
N MET A 303 -3.46 -3.56 14.14
CA MET A 303 -2.31 -2.84 14.70
C MET A 303 -2.44 -2.64 16.22
N ILE A 304 -3.64 -2.29 16.71
CA ILE A 304 -3.93 -2.16 18.14
C ILE A 304 -3.67 -3.49 18.84
N ASP A 305 -4.24 -4.59 18.33
CA ASP A 305 -4.03 -5.93 18.85
C ASP A 305 -2.56 -6.37 18.80
N ALA A 306 -1.84 -5.96 17.75
CA ALA A 306 -0.41 -6.24 17.62
C ALA A 306 0.43 -5.54 18.70
N VAL A 307 0.07 -4.30 19.06
CA VAL A 307 0.73 -3.56 20.15
C VAL A 307 0.38 -4.16 21.50
N GLU A 308 -0.91 -4.42 21.77
CA GLU A 308 -1.40 -4.94 23.06
C GLU A 308 -0.86 -6.34 23.39
N HIS A 309 -0.66 -7.19 22.37
CA HIS A 309 -0.21 -8.58 22.54
C HIS A 309 1.24 -8.82 22.13
N ASP A 310 2.02 -7.76 21.88
CA ASP A 310 3.42 -7.81 21.46
C ASP A 310 3.68 -8.75 20.26
N ARG A 311 2.79 -8.75 19.28
CA ARG A 311 2.93 -9.52 18.04
C ARG A 311 3.27 -8.63 16.85
N LYS A 312 3.63 -9.22 15.73
CA LYS A 312 3.78 -8.48 14.47
C LYS A 312 2.41 -8.07 13.92
N PRO A 313 2.26 -6.86 13.36
CA PRO A 313 1.11 -6.51 12.55
C PRO A 313 0.96 -7.44 11.33
N TYR A 314 -0.24 -7.65 10.88
CA TYR A 314 -0.55 -8.47 9.70
C TYR A 314 0.12 -7.93 8.41
N VAL A 315 0.29 -6.61 8.35
CA VAL A 315 1.03 -5.94 7.29
C VAL A 315 2.21 -5.19 7.92
N ASP A 316 3.27 -5.91 8.23
CA ASP A 316 4.44 -5.36 8.93
C ASP A 316 5.36 -4.52 8.01
N ALA A 317 6.44 -3.98 8.57
CA ALA A 317 7.44 -3.20 7.83
C ALA A 317 8.07 -4.00 6.67
N VAL A 318 8.23 -5.33 6.84
CA VAL A 318 8.80 -6.19 5.79
C VAL A 318 7.85 -6.29 4.60
N ALA A 319 6.54 -6.37 4.84
CA ALA A 319 5.55 -6.35 3.77
C ALA A 319 5.61 -5.04 2.97
N GLY A 320 5.67 -3.89 3.66
CA GLY A 320 5.83 -2.58 3.01
C GLY A 320 7.12 -2.46 2.21
N ARG A 321 8.25 -2.89 2.79
CA ARG A 321 9.56 -2.95 2.14
C ARG A 321 9.53 -3.82 0.87
N ASN A 322 8.86 -4.96 0.92
CA ASN A 322 8.75 -5.89 -0.18
C ASN A 322 7.96 -5.31 -1.37
N ALA A 323 6.91 -4.53 -1.10
CA ALA A 323 6.16 -3.84 -2.15
C ALA A 323 7.03 -2.78 -2.86
N VAL A 324 7.81 -2.00 -2.11
CA VAL A 324 8.79 -1.03 -2.65
C VAL A 324 9.83 -1.73 -3.51
N GLU A 325 10.43 -2.83 -3.02
CA GLU A 325 11.44 -3.62 -3.75
C GLU A 325 10.93 -4.09 -5.10
N MET A 326 9.70 -4.61 -5.16
CA MET A 326 9.11 -5.10 -6.40
C MET A 326 9.02 -3.99 -7.45
N ILE A 327 8.58 -2.81 -7.07
CA ILE A 327 8.40 -1.68 -7.99
C ILE A 327 9.75 -1.14 -8.45
N LEU A 328 10.70 -0.96 -7.53
CA LEU A 328 12.05 -0.51 -7.88
C LEU A 328 12.76 -1.52 -8.80
N ALA A 329 12.54 -2.82 -8.61
CA ALA A 329 13.05 -3.86 -9.52
C ALA A 329 12.42 -3.76 -10.93
N ILE A 330 11.13 -3.43 -11.04
CA ILE A 330 10.48 -3.17 -12.33
C ILE A 330 11.12 -1.96 -13.00
N TYR A 331 11.34 -0.87 -12.28
CA TYR A 331 11.97 0.34 -12.83
C TYR A 331 13.41 0.08 -13.27
N GLN A 332 14.20 -0.63 -12.45
CA GLN A 332 15.58 -0.97 -12.81
C GLN A 332 15.64 -1.88 -14.05
N SER A 333 14.73 -2.87 -14.13
CA SER A 333 14.61 -3.72 -15.32
C SER A 333 14.27 -2.91 -16.56
N ALA A 334 13.27 -2.03 -16.45
CA ALA A 334 12.87 -1.16 -17.54
C ALA A 334 13.98 -0.18 -17.96
N ALA A 335 14.80 0.30 -17.02
CA ALA A 335 15.91 1.20 -17.29
C ALA A 335 17.08 0.51 -18.02
N THR A 336 17.37 -0.74 -17.62
CA THR A 336 18.52 -1.51 -18.14
C THR A 336 18.16 -2.40 -19.35
N GLY A 337 16.87 -2.66 -19.59
CA GLY A 337 16.39 -3.64 -20.58
C GLY A 337 16.71 -5.09 -20.22
N LYS A 338 17.04 -5.38 -18.95
CA LYS A 338 17.46 -6.70 -18.47
C LYS A 338 16.61 -7.17 -17.29
N PRO A 339 16.46 -8.49 -17.09
CA PRO A 339 15.89 -9.02 -15.85
C PRO A 339 16.71 -8.60 -14.62
N VAL A 340 16.01 -8.37 -13.51
CA VAL A 340 16.62 -7.98 -12.22
C VAL A 340 16.35 -9.05 -11.20
N LYS A 341 17.41 -9.55 -10.55
CA LYS A 341 17.33 -10.52 -9.45
C LYS A 341 17.11 -9.82 -8.11
N LEU A 342 16.34 -10.45 -7.24
CA LEU A 342 16.14 -9.99 -5.88
C LEU A 342 16.97 -10.83 -4.89
N PRO A 343 17.37 -10.29 -3.71
CA PRO A 343 16.98 -8.98 -3.19
C PRO A 343 17.70 -7.80 -3.88
N LEU A 344 16.97 -6.70 -4.00
CA LEU A 344 17.47 -5.46 -4.55
C LEU A 344 18.22 -4.64 -3.48
N LYS A 345 19.24 -3.89 -3.89
CA LYS A 345 20.04 -3.04 -2.98
C LYS A 345 20.32 -1.70 -3.61
N ASN A 346 20.30 -0.66 -2.77
CA ASN A 346 20.78 0.69 -3.13
C ASN A 346 20.11 1.26 -4.39
N VAL A 347 18.78 1.11 -4.49
CA VAL A 347 17.97 1.67 -5.57
C VAL A 347 16.91 2.57 -4.97
N ALA A 348 16.74 3.75 -5.52
CA ALA A 348 15.74 4.73 -5.16
C ALA A 348 14.89 5.14 -6.37
N SER A 349 13.70 5.65 -6.13
CA SER A 349 12.83 6.18 -7.20
C SER A 349 13.52 7.31 -7.99
N THR A 350 14.33 8.11 -7.31
CA THR A 350 15.10 9.24 -7.89
C THR A 350 16.20 8.81 -8.86
N ASP A 351 16.64 7.54 -8.84
CA ASP A 351 17.63 7.02 -9.81
C ASP A 351 17.08 6.99 -11.24
N PHE A 352 15.77 7.11 -11.39
CA PHE A 352 15.07 7.09 -12.67
C PHE A 352 14.69 8.50 -13.15
N ALA A 353 15.10 9.56 -12.43
CA ALA A 353 14.86 10.94 -12.84
C ALA A 353 15.45 11.22 -14.23
N GLY A 354 14.73 12.01 -15.03
CA GLY A 354 15.14 12.33 -16.40
C GLY A 354 14.88 11.23 -17.45
N ARG A 355 14.42 10.03 -17.03
CA ARG A 355 14.22 8.88 -17.93
C ARG A 355 13.29 9.16 -19.11
N PHE A 356 12.31 10.02 -18.93
CA PHE A 356 11.32 10.37 -19.94
C PHE A 356 11.51 11.80 -20.50
N ASP A 357 12.57 12.49 -20.10
CA ASP A 357 12.89 13.81 -20.64
C ASP A 357 13.38 13.67 -22.09
N LYS A 358 12.92 14.60 -22.96
CA LYS A 358 13.26 14.61 -24.38
C LYS A 358 14.52 15.42 -24.62
#